data_4f193eba5cd9f2711ef46999d8ed8d8a
#
_entry.id   4f193eba5cd9f2711ef46999d8ed8d8a
#
_cell.length_a   1.000
_cell.length_b   1.000
_cell.length_c   1.000
_cell.angle_alpha   90.00
_cell.angle_beta   90.00
_cell.angle_gamma   90.00
#
_symmetry.space_group_name_H-M   'P 1'
#
loop_
_entity.id
_entity.type
_entity.pdbx_description
1 polymer ?
#
loop_
_entity_poly.entity_id
_entity_poly.type
_entity_poly.pdbx_seq_one_letter_code
_entity_poly.pdbx_strand_id
1 'polypeptide(L)'
;MTYLYKPYTSVPSTSDKNFINVNKGGYAHCIKRTAAGYTLPNCVAMAHGMWLKVITDAKGLDEAKRVESTMCRNNAEVYWNYDDGFERGQTPKLNAIMVWNGKGSLAGHVMVVTEIKDNGDVVATGSNYSGSKFYTKTYYKSKGYEFNPASYTFMGFVYCPYEFVYYCGTPVVRNSKVDQIQVIAEALNVRPTASTKGYSEGYCRTGYYTVLDSFNDGTYMWYRIGTDMWVANNKSETWCKFLPKTEPKYQMTISGATPSQKTEIEKYCKDNSLTYTVKEI
;
A
#
# COMPACT_ATOMS: atom_id res chain seq x y z
N MET A 1 -8.16 -9.75 10.64
CA MET A 1 -7.48 -10.15 9.38
C MET A 1 -7.40 -8.91 8.51
N THR A 2 -6.20 -8.56 8.06
CA THR A 2 -5.87 -7.32 7.36
C THR A 2 -5.72 -7.61 5.87
N TYR A 3 -6.19 -6.74 5.00
CA TYR A 3 -6.23 -6.92 3.55
C TYR A 3 -5.43 -5.85 2.83
N LEU A 4 -4.87 -6.19 1.67
CA LEU A 4 -4.17 -5.23 0.83
C LEU A 4 -5.14 -4.19 0.27
N TYR A 5 -4.82 -2.91 0.50
CA TYR A 5 -5.63 -1.79 0.04
C TYR A 5 -5.32 -1.42 -1.42
N LYS A 6 -6.29 -1.63 -2.29
CA LYS A 6 -6.21 -1.28 -3.72
C LYS A 6 -7.35 -0.33 -4.10
N PRO A 7 -7.31 0.95 -3.69
CA PRO A 7 -8.37 1.91 -4.00
C PRO A 7 -8.38 2.32 -5.47
N TYR A 8 -9.44 2.98 -5.91
CA TYR A 8 -9.39 3.71 -7.17
C TYR A 8 -8.45 4.90 -7.06
N THR A 9 -7.53 5.02 -8.01
CA THR A 9 -6.58 6.15 -8.14
C THR A 9 -6.93 7.07 -9.31
N SER A 10 -7.87 6.66 -10.15
CA SER A 10 -8.37 7.39 -11.31
C SER A 10 -9.86 7.19 -11.48
N VAL A 11 -10.47 7.97 -12.36
CA VAL A 11 -11.89 7.86 -12.71
C VAL A 11 -12.18 6.43 -13.20
N PRO A 12 -13.18 5.74 -12.61
CA PRO A 12 -13.56 4.41 -13.06
C PRO A 12 -14.11 4.43 -14.47
N SER A 13 -13.88 3.35 -15.23
CA SER A 13 -14.43 3.21 -16.59
C SER A 13 -15.96 3.08 -16.55
N THR A 14 -16.62 3.33 -17.69
CA THR A 14 -18.08 3.16 -17.82
C THR A 14 -18.52 1.70 -17.71
N SER A 15 -17.61 0.77 -17.90
CA SER A 15 -17.82 -0.67 -17.75
C SER A 15 -17.44 -1.19 -16.36
N ASP A 16 -17.01 -0.32 -15.46
CA ASP A 16 -16.61 -0.73 -14.12
C ASP A 16 -17.80 -1.31 -13.34
N LYS A 17 -17.68 -2.58 -13.00
CA LYS A 17 -18.78 -3.34 -12.37
C LYS A 17 -19.11 -2.84 -10.96
N ASN A 18 -18.16 -2.26 -10.25
CA ASN A 18 -18.38 -1.78 -8.89
C ASN A 18 -19.29 -0.54 -8.90
N PHE A 19 -19.19 0.31 -9.92
CA PHE A 19 -20.09 1.48 -10.07
C PHE A 19 -21.40 1.17 -10.82
N ILE A 20 -21.37 0.25 -11.77
CA ILE A 20 -22.59 -0.21 -12.46
C ILE A 20 -23.49 -0.97 -11.49
N ASN A 21 -22.90 -1.75 -10.59
CA ASN A 21 -23.60 -2.59 -9.60
C ASN A 21 -23.83 -1.88 -8.26
N VAL A 22 -23.38 -0.64 -8.07
CA VAL A 22 -23.88 0.18 -6.98
C VAL A 22 -25.40 0.17 -7.06
N ASN A 23 -26.02 -0.42 -6.05
CA ASN A 23 -27.46 -0.50 -6.01
C ASN A 23 -28.06 0.90 -6.06
N LYS A 24 -28.68 1.23 -7.19
CA LYS A 24 -29.21 2.55 -7.48
C LYS A 24 -30.37 2.82 -6.53
N GLY A 25 -30.15 3.64 -5.53
CA GLY A 25 -31.17 4.02 -4.56
C GLY A 25 -30.80 5.29 -3.81
N GLY A 26 -31.73 6.13 -3.52
CA GLY A 26 -31.52 7.40 -2.84
C GLY A 26 -30.53 8.30 -3.58
N TYR A 27 -29.52 8.79 -2.88
CA TYR A 27 -28.48 9.66 -3.45
C TYR A 27 -27.25 8.89 -3.99
N ALA A 28 -27.19 7.56 -3.82
CA ALA A 28 -26.10 6.76 -4.36
C ALA A 28 -26.34 6.46 -5.85
N HIS A 29 -25.86 7.31 -6.74
CA HIS A 29 -26.03 7.13 -8.18
C HIS A 29 -24.88 7.71 -9.00
N CYS A 30 -24.62 7.08 -10.15
CA CYS A 30 -23.70 7.59 -11.15
C CYS A 30 -24.46 8.59 -12.02
N ILE A 31 -24.17 9.86 -11.86
CA ILE A 31 -24.96 10.95 -12.43
C ILE A 31 -24.55 11.27 -13.86
N LYS A 32 -23.28 11.11 -14.21
CA LYS A 32 -22.74 11.68 -15.45
C LYS A 32 -21.72 10.77 -16.10
N ARG A 33 -21.79 10.71 -17.44
CA ARG A 33 -20.69 10.17 -18.27
C ARG A 33 -19.90 11.35 -18.82
N THR A 34 -18.57 11.26 -18.78
CA THR A 34 -17.70 12.21 -19.47
C THR A 34 -17.77 11.99 -20.99
N ALA A 35 -17.30 12.96 -21.78
CA ALA A 35 -17.15 12.82 -23.23
C ALA A 35 -16.22 11.66 -23.61
N ALA A 36 -15.26 11.30 -22.72
CA ALA A 36 -14.38 10.15 -22.89
C ALA A 36 -15.04 8.80 -22.49
N GLY A 37 -16.34 8.80 -22.14
CA GLY A 37 -17.08 7.60 -21.79
C GLY A 37 -16.92 7.12 -20.35
N TYR A 38 -16.28 7.88 -19.47
CA TYR A 38 -16.14 7.52 -18.06
C TYR A 38 -17.43 7.73 -17.26
N THR A 39 -17.65 6.87 -16.28
CA THR A 39 -18.73 7.02 -15.32
C THR A 39 -18.25 7.93 -14.16
N LEU A 40 -19.01 8.97 -13.86
CA LEU A 40 -18.73 9.85 -12.72
C LEU A 40 -19.84 9.69 -11.69
N PRO A 41 -19.58 8.99 -10.58
CA PRO A 41 -20.48 8.90 -9.44
C PRO A 41 -20.55 10.24 -8.70
N ASN A 42 -21.64 10.50 -7.98
CA ASN A 42 -21.62 11.53 -6.95
C ASN A 42 -20.79 11.09 -5.73
N CYS A 43 -20.66 11.93 -4.70
CA CYS A 43 -19.84 11.62 -3.54
C CYS A 43 -20.31 10.34 -2.81
N VAL A 44 -21.61 10.15 -2.68
CA VAL A 44 -22.22 8.96 -2.05
C VAL A 44 -21.94 7.71 -2.87
N ALA A 45 -22.23 7.73 -4.17
CA ALA A 45 -21.95 6.59 -5.05
C ALA A 45 -20.45 6.29 -5.15
N MET A 46 -19.58 7.29 -5.02
CA MET A 46 -18.14 7.10 -4.97
C MET A 46 -17.72 6.29 -3.72
N ALA A 47 -18.26 6.60 -2.56
CA ALA A 47 -18.01 5.85 -1.34
C ALA A 47 -18.47 4.39 -1.45
N HIS A 48 -19.67 4.16 -1.99
CA HIS A 48 -20.21 2.83 -2.26
C HIS A 48 -19.33 2.03 -3.23
N GLY A 49 -18.98 2.63 -4.37
CA GLY A 49 -18.14 1.97 -5.38
C GLY A 49 -16.74 1.68 -4.88
N MET A 50 -16.15 2.54 -4.03
CA MET A 50 -14.86 2.30 -3.40
C MET A 50 -14.92 1.09 -2.46
N TRP A 51 -15.93 1.02 -1.57
CA TRP A 51 -16.07 -0.12 -0.68
C TRP A 51 -16.35 -1.42 -1.44
N LEU A 52 -17.23 -1.38 -2.46
CA LEU A 52 -17.45 -2.53 -3.34
C LEU A 52 -16.14 -3.05 -3.93
N LYS A 53 -15.34 -2.15 -4.50
CA LYS A 53 -14.05 -2.55 -5.10
C LYS A 53 -13.11 -3.19 -4.10
N VAL A 54 -12.77 -2.50 -3.02
CA VAL A 54 -11.73 -2.97 -2.09
C VAL A 54 -12.16 -4.20 -1.31
N ILE A 55 -13.45 -4.31 -0.98
CA ILE A 55 -13.99 -5.51 -0.32
C ILE A 55 -14.09 -6.67 -1.33
N THR A 56 -14.45 -6.42 -2.58
CA THR A 56 -14.42 -7.47 -3.63
C THR A 56 -13.03 -8.04 -3.79
N ASP A 57 -11.99 -7.19 -3.85
CA ASP A 57 -10.61 -7.63 -3.97
C ASP A 57 -10.14 -8.44 -2.74
N ALA A 58 -10.67 -8.12 -1.56
CA ALA A 58 -10.27 -8.75 -0.29
C ALA A 58 -11.07 -10.00 0.07
N LYS A 59 -12.38 -10.01 -0.20
CA LYS A 59 -13.35 -10.99 0.32
C LYS A 59 -14.30 -11.57 -0.74
N GLY A 60 -14.23 -11.06 -1.96
CA GLY A 60 -15.14 -11.44 -3.04
C GLY A 60 -16.40 -10.56 -3.12
N LEU A 61 -17.09 -10.69 -4.26
CA LEU A 61 -18.19 -9.81 -4.64
C LEU A 61 -19.43 -9.95 -3.74
N ASP A 62 -19.75 -11.15 -3.30
CA ASP A 62 -20.96 -11.39 -2.50
C ASP A 62 -20.86 -10.68 -1.14
N GLU A 63 -19.70 -10.77 -0.50
CA GLU A 63 -19.45 -10.05 0.74
C GLU A 63 -19.41 -8.52 0.54
N ALA A 64 -18.80 -8.05 -0.55
CA ALA A 64 -18.82 -6.64 -0.89
C ALA A 64 -20.24 -6.09 -1.08
N LYS A 65 -21.11 -6.84 -1.75
CA LYS A 65 -22.53 -6.50 -1.92
C LYS A 65 -23.30 -6.52 -0.60
N ARG A 66 -23.02 -7.51 0.26
CA ARG A 66 -23.63 -7.60 1.60
C ARG A 66 -23.34 -6.33 2.42
N VAL A 67 -22.07 -5.92 2.48
CA VAL A 67 -21.65 -4.71 3.19
C VAL A 67 -22.23 -3.46 2.53
N GLU A 68 -22.15 -3.34 1.21
CA GLU A 68 -22.63 -2.19 0.46
C GLU A 68 -24.14 -1.98 0.62
N SER A 69 -24.91 -3.07 0.75
CA SER A 69 -26.38 -2.99 0.90
C SER A 69 -26.83 -2.33 2.20
N THR A 70 -25.99 -2.32 3.24
CA THR A 70 -26.30 -1.68 4.53
C THR A 70 -25.84 -0.23 4.61
N MET A 71 -24.97 0.22 3.67
CA MET A 71 -24.46 1.60 3.66
C MET A 71 -25.57 2.64 3.49
N CYS A 72 -25.36 3.80 4.07
CA CYS A 72 -26.26 4.95 3.92
C CYS A 72 -26.42 5.37 2.46
N ARG A 73 -27.66 5.47 1.97
CA ARG A 73 -28.02 5.92 0.62
C ARG A 73 -28.68 7.30 0.60
N ASN A 74 -28.75 7.95 1.75
CA ASN A 74 -29.29 9.29 1.88
C ASN A 74 -28.22 10.35 1.57
N ASN A 75 -28.56 11.61 1.78
CA ASN A 75 -27.62 12.70 1.73
C ASN A 75 -26.39 12.44 2.61
N ALA A 76 -25.26 12.99 2.20
CA ALA A 76 -23.99 12.76 2.86
C ALA A 76 -23.99 13.17 4.35
N GLU A 77 -24.76 14.21 4.74
CA GLU A 77 -24.90 14.61 6.15
C GLU A 77 -25.51 13.53 7.05
N VAL A 78 -26.31 12.62 6.48
CA VAL A 78 -26.97 11.54 7.25
C VAL A 78 -26.00 10.43 7.61
N TYR A 79 -24.89 10.28 6.88
CA TYR A 79 -23.92 9.19 7.09
C TYR A 79 -23.44 9.08 8.53
N TRP A 80 -23.22 10.20 9.20
CA TRP A 80 -22.69 10.19 10.57
C TRP A 80 -23.66 9.57 11.58
N ASN A 81 -24.93 9.80 11.41
CA ASN A 81 -25.96 9.33 12.33
C ASN A 81 -26.79 8.16 11.79
N TYR A 82 -26.41 7.62 10.62
CA TYR A 82 -27.15 6.52 10.01
C TYR A 82 -26.88 5.20 10.75
N ASP A 83 -27.95 4.46 11.02
CA ASP A 83 -27.86 3.17 11.69
C ASP A 83 -27.58 2.05 10.66
N ASP A 84 -26.33 1.90 10.30
CA ASP A 84 -25.80 0.88 9.38
C ASP A 84 -25.00 -0.21 10.09
N GLY A 85 -24.80 -0.09 11.40
CA GLY A 85 -24.00 -1.00 12.20
C GLY A 85 -22.48 -0.79 12.07
N PHE A 86 -22.04 0.21 11.30
CA PHE A 86 -20.60 0.48 11.19
C PHE A 86 -20.08 1.32 12.35
N GLU A 87 -18.88 1.01 12.80
CA GLU A 87 -18.19 1.80 13.81
C GLU A 87 -17.83 3.20 13.26
N ARG A 88 -17.85 4.20 14.15
CA ARG A 88 -17.51 5.59 13.85
C ARG A 88 -16.47 6.12 14.83
N GLY A 89 -15.64 7.08 14.39
CA GLY A 89 -14.64 7.69 15.26
C GLY A 89 -13.93 8.88 14.66
N GLN A 90 -12.94 9.39 15.39
CA GLN A 90 -12.16 10.57 15.02
C GLN A 90 -10.75 10.24 14.52
N THR A 91 -10.36 8.97 14.59
CA THR A 91 -9.05 8.51 14.11
C THR A 91 -9.17 7.99 12.68
N PRO A 92 -8.36 8.46 11.72
CA PRO A 92 -8.44 7.97 10.35
C PRO A 92 -8.05 6.49 10.27
N LYS A 93 -8.77 5.73 9.45
CA LYS A 93 -8.43 4.37 9.00
C LYS A 93 -8.48 4.33 7.48
N LEU A 94 -7.65 3.50 6.86
CA LEU A 94 -7.72 3.29 5.40
C LEU A 94 -9.11 2.78 5.02
N ASN A 95 -9.60 3.26 3.89
CA ASN A 95 -10.94 2.96 3.39
C ASN A 95 -12.10 3.46 4.28
N ALA A 96 -11.82 4.26 5.31
CA ALA A 96 -12.89 4.93 6.06
C ALA A 96 -13.55 6.02 5.20
N ILE A 97 -14.85 6.25 5.43
CA ILE A 97 -15.58 7.35 4.82
C ILE A 97 -15.46 8.56 5.72
N MET A 98 -14.86 9.63 5.23
CA MET A 98 -14.86 10.96 5.86
C MET A 98 -16.20 11.61 5.63
N VAL A 99 -16.80 12.17 6.68
CA VAL A 99 -18.13 12.79 6.64
C VAL A 99 -18.05 14.24 7.05
N TRP A 100 -18.65 15.11 6.25
CA TRP A 100 -18.85 16.52 6.57
C TRP A 100 -20.34 16.89 6.46
N ASN A 101 -20.87 17.55 7.48
CA ASN A 101 -22.18 18.14 7.42
C ASN A 101 -22.13 19.51 6.76
N GLY A 102 -23.07 19.77 5.88
CA GLY A 102 -23.29 21.11 5.32
C GLY A 102 -23.92 22.06 6.37
N LYS A 103 -23.50 23.30 6.36
CA LYS A 103 -24.08 24.34 7.20
C LYS A 103 -25.34 24.95 6.55
N GLY A 104 -26.36 25.23 7.35
CA GLY A 104 -27.63 25.73 6.86
C GLY A 104 -28.36 24.72 5.99
N SER A 105 -28.72 25.07 4.77
CA SER A 105 -29.39 24.19 3.80
C SER A 105 -28.48 23.44 2.87
N LEU A 106 -27.15 23.50 3.09
CA LEU A 106 -26.18 22.80 2.25
C LEU A 106 -26.21 21.30 2.53
N ALA A 107 -26.26 20.50 1.48
CA ALA A 107 -26.03 19.07 1.59
C ALA A 107 -24.61 18.77 2.11
N GLY A 108 -24.43 17.68 2.83
CA GLY A 108 -23.14 17.23 3.32
C GLY A 108 -22.21 16.76 2.20
N HIS A 109 -21.05 16.28 2.60
CA HIS A 109 -20.08 15.69 1.69
C HIS A 109 -19.42 14.46 2.30
N VAL A 110 -19.08 13.49 1.47
CA VAL A 110 -18.31 12.31 1.86
C VAL A 110 -17.15 12.05 0.90
N MET A 111 -16.05 11.56 1.44
CA MET A 111 -14.90 11.07 0.68
C MET A 111 -14.33 9.83 1.35
N VAL A 112 -13.55 9.05 0.62
CA VAL A 112 -12.93 7.82 1.14
C VAL A 112 -11.44 8.04 1.38
N VAL A 113 -10.97 7.68 2.56
CA VAL A 113 -9.55 7.72 2.93
C VAL A 113 -8.77 6.77 2.05
N THR A 114 -7.83 7.32 1.28
CA THR A 114 -6.98 6.55 0.37
C THR A 114 -5.52 6.50 0.81
N GLU A 115 -5.10 7.36 1.73
CA GLU A 115 -3.76 7.33 2.33
C GLU A 115 -3.80 7.99 3.72
N ILE A 116 -3.00 7.52 4.63
CA ILE A 116 -2.73 8.15 5.92
C ILE A 116 -1.23 8.37 6.01
N LYS A 117 -0.82 9.63 6.22
CA LYS A 117 0.58 10.03 6.34
C LYS A 117 1.05 9.87 7.80
N ASP A 118 2.36 9.77 7.99
CA ASP A 118 2.97 9.58 9.33
C ASP A 118 2.58 10.68 10.33
N ASN A 119 2.37 11.92 9.86
CA ASN A 119 1.91 13.03 10.69
C ASN A 119 0.39 13.00 10.99
N GLY A 120 -0.32 12.00 10.46
CA GLY A 120 -1.76 11.83 10.60
C GLY A 120 -2.60 12.63 9.61
N ASP A 121 -2.00 13.33 8.64
CA ASP A 121 -2.74 13.90 7.53
C ASP A 121 -3.34 12.80 6.66
N VAL A 122 -4.47 13.08 6.04
CA VAL A 122 -5.23 12.11 5.26
C VAL A 122 -5.30 12.56 3.81
N VAL A 123 -5.02 11.64 2.89
CA VAL A 123 -5.42 11.80 1.49
C VAL A 123 -6.74 11.07 1.30
N ALA A 124 -7.72 11.76 0.75
CA ALA A 124 -9.02 11.16 0.47
C ALA A 124 -9.44 11.40 -0.99
N THR A 125 -10.13 10.41 -1.53
CA THR A 125 -10.65 10.42 -2.90
C THR A 125 -12.16 10.49 -2.88
N GLY A 126 -12.73 11.32 -3.75
CA GLY A 126 -14.15 11.51 -3.84
C GLY A 126 -14.61 12.11 -5.15
N SER A 127 -15.88 12.37 -5.23
CA SER A 127 -16.53 13.07 -6.34
C SER A 127 -17.45 14.15 -5.80
N ASN A 128 -17.68 15.19 -6.57
CA ASN A 128 -18.64 16.23 -6.17
C ASN A 128 -20.10 15.77 -6.37
N TYR A 129 -21.05 16.53 -5.82
CA TYR A 129 -22.48 16.23 -5.91
C TYR A 129 -22.96 15.99 -7.34
N SER A 130 -22.53 16.83 -8.28
CA SER A 130 -22.94 16.72 -9.69
C SER A 130 -22.26 15.61 -10.47
N GLY A 131 -21.32 14.87 -9.86
CA GLY A 131 -20.51 13.87 -10.57
C GLY A 131 -19.62 14.47 -11.68
N SER A 132 -19.33 15.76 -11.63
CA SER A 132 -18.52 16.44 -12.66
C SER A 132 -17.03 16.40 -12.38
N LYS A 133 -16.64 15.98 -11.18
CA LYS A 133 -15.24 15.89 -10.75
C LYS A 133 -15.00 14.64 -9.93
N PHE A 134 -14.01 13.88 -10.34
CA PHE A 134 -13.31 12.90 -9.51
C PHE A 134 -12.01 13.54 -9.08
N TYR A 135 -11.73 13.55 -7.79
CA TYR A 135 -10.53 14.22 -7.29
C TYR A 135 -10.01 13.56 -6.01
N THR A 136 -8.73 13.79 -5.77
CA THR A 136 -8.02 13.41 -4.57
C THR A 136 -7.51 14.67 -3.90
N LYS A 137 -7.64 14.76 -2.56
CA LYS A 137 -7.23 15.93 -1.78
C LYS A 137 -6.62 15.50 -0.46
N THR A 138 -5.61 16.26 -0.01
CA THR A 138 -5.04 16.11 1.34
C THR A 138 -5.84 16.94 2.33
N TYR A 139 -6.17 16.32 3.48
CA TYR A 139 -6.83 16.93 4.63
C TYR A 139 -5.90 16.88 5.82
N TYR A 140 -5.68 18.02 6.44
CA TYR A 140 -4.67 18.21 7.48
C TYR A 140 -5.25 17.92 8.86
N LYS A 141 -4.58 17.05 9.63
CA LYS A 141 -4.95 16.77 11.02
C LYS A 141 -4.91 18.03 11.88
N SER A 142 -3.89 18.87 11.68
CA SER A 142 -3.72 20.15 12.39
C SER A 142 -4.86 21.15 12.15
N LYS A 143 -5.66 20.95 11.10
CA LYS A 143 -6.86 21.74 10.76
C LYS A 143 -8.16 20.98 11.01
N GLY A 144 -8.13 19.88 11.79
CA GLY A 144 -9.33 19.09 12.06
C GLY A 144 -9.99 18.49 10.82
N TYR A 145 -9.22 18.19 9.77
CA TYR A 145 -9.68 17.63 8.49
C TYR A 145 -10.75 18.48 7.78
N GLU A 146 -10.64 19.79 7.88
CA GLU A 146 -11.59 20.74 7.26
C GLU A 146 -11.66 20.60 5.74
N PHE A 147 -12.87 20.57 5.20
CA PHE A 147 -13.12 20.62 3.75
C PHE A 147 -13.23 22.08 3.25
N ASN A 148 -14.18 22.80 3.79
CA ASN A 148 -14.40 24.24 3.65
C ASN A 148 -15.09 24.71 4.91
N PRO A 149 -14.39 25.30 5.89
CA PRO A 149 -14.93 25.60 7.21
C PRO A 149 -16.06 26.63 7.20
N ALA A 150 -16.17 27.45 6.16
CA ALA A 150 -17.30 28.37 6.01
C ALA A 150 -18.63 27.63 5.72
N SER A 151 -18.54 26.49 5.02
CA SER A 151 -19.69 25.77 4.47
C SER A 151 -19.94 24.41 5.13
N TYR A 152 -18.92 23.79 5.75
CA TYR A 152 -18.98 22.43 6.24
C TYR A 152 -18.40 22.28 7.64
N THR A 153 -18.89 21.28 8.37
CA THR A 153 -18.34 20.82 9.65
C THR A 153 -17.92 19.37 9.51
N PHE A 154 -16.66 19.06 9.83
CA PHE A 154 -16.18 17.68 9.86
C PHE A 154 -16.82 16.92 11.02
N MET A 155 -17.38 15.74 10.74
CA MET A 155 -18.07 14.91 11.72
C MET A 155 -17.18 13.76 12.22
N GLY A 156 -16.36 13.20 11.35
CA GLY A 156 -15.50 12.06 11.66
C GLY A 156 -15.44 11.06 10.52
N PHE A 157 -15.07 9.83 10.87
CA PHE A 157 -14.86 8.71 9.97
C PHE A 157 -15.86 7.59 10.25
N VAL A 158 -16.55 7.09 9.21
CA VAL A 158 -17.30 5.83 9.25
C VAL A 158 -16.38 4.73 8.78
N TYR A 159 -16.18 3.69 9.60
CA TYR A 159 -15.17 2.67 9.34
C TYR A 159 -15.72 1.52 8.52
N CYS A 160 -14.94 1.13 7.52
CA CYS A 160 -15.16 -0.13 6.84
C CYS A 160 -15.02 -1.29 7.84
N PRO A 161 -15.85 -2.34 7.77
CA PRO A 161 -15.76 -3.47 8.71
C PRO A 161 -14.52 -4.34 8.51
N TYR A 162 -13.67 -3.98 7.56
CA TYR A 162 -12.40 -4.65 7.28
C TYR A 162 -11.23 -3.68 7.42
N GLU A 163 -10.11 -4.22 7.93
CA GLU A 163 -8.86 -3.47 8.01
C GLU A 163 -8.06 -3.63 6.72
N PHE A 164 -7.54 -2.51 6.24
CA PHE A 164 -6.72 -2.44 5.05
C PHE A 164 -5.35 -1.86 5.37
N VAL A 165 -4.36 -2.31 4.60
CA VAL A 165 -2.98 -1.82 4.67
C VAL A 165 -2.45 -1.54 3.27
N TYR A 166 -1.53 -0.60 3.18
CA TYR A 166 -0.74 -0.38 1.99
C TYR A 166 0.44 -1.33 1.90
N TYR A 167 1.13 -1.26 0.76
CA TYR A 167 2.45 -1.84 0.65
C TYR A 167 3.40 -1.22 1.68
N CYS A 168 4.08 -2.07 2.44
CA CYS A 168 5.14 -1.69 3.34
C CYS A 168 6.47 -1.62 2.58
N GLY A 169 7.28 -0.62 2.92
CA GLY A 169 8.58 -0.42 2.29
C GLY A 169 8.51 0.09 0.85
N THR A 170 9.54 0.83 0.48
CA THR A 170 9.68 1.35 -0.89
C THR A 170 10.74 0.53 -1.62
N PRO A 171 10.40 -0.06 -2.79
CA PRO A 171 11.42 -0.70 -3.62
C PRO A 171 12.52 0.28 -4.00
N VAL A 172 13.74 -0.20 -4.01
CA VAL A 172 14.93 0.57 -4.40
C VAL A 172 15.46 0.09 -5.75
N VAL A 173 16.38 0.83 -6.32
CA VAL A 173 17.09 0.38 -7.54
C VAL A 173 18.05 -0.75 -7.18
N ARG A 174 18.25 -1.71 -8.10
CA ARG A 174 19.27 -2.76 -7.92
C ARG A 174 20.65 -2.13 -7.70
N ASN A 175 21.27 -2.49 -6.60
CA ASN A 175 22.60 -2.05 -6.23
C ASN A 175 23.47 -3.25 -5.83
N SER A 176 24.47 -3.54 -6.64
CA SER A 176 25.38 -4.67 -6.39
C SER A 176 26.35 -4.50 -5.22
N LYS A 177 26.41 -3.30 -4.62
CA LYS A 177 27.28 -3.00 -3.47
C LYS A 177 26.67 -3.37 -2.12
N VAL A 178 25.39 -3.73 -2.10
CA VAL A 178 24.65 -4.12 -0.89
C VAL A 178 23.85 -5.38 -1.14
N ASP A 179 23.62 -6.14 -0.07
CA ASP A 179 22.71 -7.28 -0.12
C ASP A 179 21.30 -6.80 -0.37
N GLN A 180 20.60 -7.44 -1.30
CA GLN A 180 19.22 -7.14 -1.64
C GLN A 180 18.41 -8.42 -1.80
N ILE A 181 17.10 -8.32 -1.65
CA ILE A 181 16.17 -9.28 -2.22
C ILE A 181 15.44 -8.66 -3.41
N GLN A 182 15.15 -9.48 -4.39
CA GLN A 182 14.15 -9.18 -5.42
C GLN A 182 12.87 -9.89 -5.04
N VAL A 183 11.85 -9.14 -4.63
CA VAL A 183 10.50 -9.67 -4.41
C VAL A 183 9.89 -9.96 -5.78
N ILE A 184 9.46 -11.20 -5.98
CA ILE A 184 8.86 -11.71 -7.22
C ILE A 184 7.35 -11.78 -7.07
N ALA A 185 6.87 -12.14 -5.88
CA ALA A 185 5.45 -12.15 -5.56
C ALA A 185 4.82 -10.76 -5.74
N GLU A 186 3.59 -10.71 -6.23
CA GLU A 186 2.82 -9.46 -6.36
C GLU A 186 2.64 -8.77 -4.99
N ALA A 187 2.43 -9.56 -3.95
CA ALA A 187 2.33 -9.10 -2.57
C ALA A 187 2.97 -10.12 -1.63
N LEU A 188 4.09 -9.77 -1.01
CA LEU A 188 4.78 -10.59 -0.02
C LEU A 188 4.53 -10.02 1.38
N ASN A 189 4.04 -10.87 2.31
CA ASN A 189 3.75 -10.47 3.68
C ASN A 189 4.97 -9.84 4.37
N VAL A 190 4.77 -8.69 4.98
CA VAL A 190 5.71 -8.04 5.90
C VAL A 190 5.25 -8.30 7.33
N ARG A 191 6.16 -8.68 8.19
CA ARG A 191 5.90 -9.03 9.61
C ARG A 191 6.82 -8.25 10.52
N PRO A 192 6.39 -7.95 11.75
CA PRO A 192 7.24 -7.22 12.71
C PRO A 192 8.44 -8.05 13.20
N THR A 193 8.34 -9.37 13.10
CA THR A 193 9.39 -10.32 13.52
C THR A 193 9.58 -11.41 12.47
N ALA A 194 10.75 -12.06 12.47
CA ALA A 194 11.07 -13.22 11.63
C ALA A 194 10.28 -14.47 12.09
N SER A 195 8.96 -14.44 11.98
CA SER A 195 8.07 -15.50 12.43
C SER A 195 6.76 -15.54 11.65
N THR A 196 6.25 -16.74 11.38
CA THR A 196 4.90 -16.93 10.84
C THR A 196 3.82 -16.86 11.93
N LYS A 197 4.21 -16.83 13.20
CA LYS A 197 3.30 -16.63 14.33
C LYS A 197 2.98 -15.15 14.47
N GLY A 198 1.71 -14.80 14.45
CA GLY A 198 1.27 -13.43 14.55
C GLY A 198 0.71 -12.86 13.24
N TYR A 199 0.45 -11.55 13.26
CA TYR A 199 -0.17 -10.85 12.13
C TYR A 199 0.88 -10.37 11.11
N SER A 200 0.43 -10.07 9.91
CA SER A 200 1.18 -9.33 8.91
C SER A 200 0.87 -7.84 9.09
N GLU A 201 1.89 -6.99 9.13
CA GLU A 201 1.72 -5.53 9.18
C GLU A 201 1.35 -4.95 7.81
N GLY A 202 1.58 -5.72 6.75
CA GLY A 202 1.29 -5.31 5.39
C GLY A 202 1.98 -6.21 4.38
N TYR A 203 2.24 -5.65 3.21
CA TYR A 203 2.84 -6.36 2.09
C TYR A 203 3.91 -5.50 1.43
N CYS A 204 5.00 -6.10 0.96
CA CYS A 204 5.86 -5.48 -0.03
C CYS A 204 5.48 -5.95 -1.44
N ARG A 205 5.57 -5.04 -2.40
CA ARG A 205 5.30 -5.31 -3.82
C ARG A 205 6.54 -5.85 -4.53
N THR A 206 6.35 -6.36 -5.74
CA THR A 206 7.46 -6.73 -6.62
C THR A 206 8.49 -5.59 -6.74
N GLY A 207 9.76 -5.91 -6.58
CA GLY A 207 10.85 -4.94 -6.63
C GLY A 207 12.06 -5.36 -5.81
N TYR A 208 13.06 -4.48 -5.74
CA TYR A 208 14.28 -4.71 -4.95
C TYR A 208 14.19 -4.05 -3.59
N TYR A 209 14.66 -4.73 -2.56
CA TYR A 209 14.73 -4.23 -1.19
C TYR A 209 16.11 -4.50 -0.62
N THR A 210 16.70 -3.52 0.06
CA THR A 210 17.98 -3.71 0.75
C THR A 210 17.76 -4.63 1.96
N VAL A 211 18.63 -5.62 2.11
CA VAL A 211 18.64 -6.53 3.25
C VAL A 211 19.49 -5.92 4.35
N LEU A 212 18.88 -5.69 5.50
CA LEU A 212 19.54 -5.16 6.70
C LEU A 212 19.99 -6.28 7.64
N ASP A 213 19.33 -7.44 7.56
CA ASP A 213 19.60 -8.61 8.39
C ASP A 213 18.94 -9.83 7.79
N SER A 214 19.36 -11.04 8.20
CA SER A 214 18.74 -12.28 7.76
C SER A 214 18.73 -13.33 8.87
N PHE A 215 17.70 -14.18 8.86
CA PHE A 215 17.52 -15.25 9.83
C PHE A 215 16.90 -16.48 9.17
N ASN A 216 17.43 -17.65 9.48
CA ASN A 216 16.89 -18.93 9.01
C ASN A 216 16.24 -19.67 10.18
N ASP A 217 14.91 -19.87 10.13
CA ASP A 217 14.17 -20.60 11.16
C ASP A 217 14.06 -22.12 10.90
N GLY A 218 14.78 -22.62 9.89
CA GLY A 218 14.75 -24.01 9.43
C GLY A 218 13.66 -24.31 8.39
N THR A 219 12.62 -23.52 8.33
CA THR A 219 11.52 -23.62 7.34
C THR A 219 11.63 -22.52 6.28
N TYR A 220 11.87 -21.31 6.72
CA TYR A 220 11.96 -20.11 5.89
C TYR A 220 13.29 -19.40 6.10
N MET A 221 13.77 -18.75 5.05
CA MET A 221 14.78 -17.72 5.14
C MET A 221 14.08 -16.38 5.29
N TRP A 222 14.37 -15.67 6.37
CA TRP A 222 13.81 -14.36 6.67
C TRP A 222 14.80 -13.28 6.33
N TYR A 223 14.30 -12.18 5.75
CA TYR A 223 15.09 -10.99 5.42
C TYR A 223 14.46 -9.76 6.05
N ARG A 224 15.24 -9.01 6.81
CA ARG A 224 14.83 -7.72 7.33
C ARG A 224 15.10 -6.63 6.30
N ILE A 225 14.04 -5.94 5.88
CA ILE A 225 14.07 -4.92 4.83
C ILE A 225 13.77 -3.50 5.34
N GLY A 226 13.55 -3.36 6.63
CA GLY A 226 13.30 -2.10 7.34
C GLY A 226 13.21 -2.34 8.84
N THR A 227 12.94 -1.28 9.62
CA THR A 227 12.67 -1.40 11.05
C THR A 227 11.38 -2.20 11.23
N ASP A 228 11.47 -3.29 12.02
CA ASP A 228 10.35 -4.21 12.25
C ASP A 228 9.67 -4.73 10.97
N MET A 229 10.42 -4.82 9.88
CA MET A 229 9.93 -5.24 8.58
C MET A 229 10.69 -6.48 8.09
N TRP A 230 10.12 -7.65 8.36
CA TRP A 230 10.64 -8.94 7.94
C TRP A 230 9.77 -9.58 6.87
N VAL A 231 10.42 -10.17 5.87
CA VAL A 231 9.76 -10.96 4.83
C VAL A 231 10.35 -12.37 4.80
N ALA A 232 9.49 -13.36 4.57
CA ALA A 232 9.90 -14.76 4.45
C ALA A 232 10.16 -15.14 2.99
N ASN A 233 11.12 -16.01 2.78
CA ASN A 233 11.30 -16.73 1.52
C ASN A 233 11.21 -18.22 1.75
N ASN A 234 10.58 -18.92 0.83
CA ASN A 234 10.54 -20.39 0.86
C ASN A 234 11.84 -20.97 0.25
N LYS A 235 12.08 -22.26 0.49
CA LYS A 235 13.26 -22.97 -0.04
C LYS A 235 13.35 -22.98 -1.57
N SER A 236 12.24 -22.77 -2.27
CA SER A 236 12.17 -22.74 -3.74
C SER A 236 12.36 -21.33 -4.32
N GLU A 237 12.59 -20.33 -3.48
CA GLU A 237 12.78 -18.92 -3.86
C GLU A 237 11.68 -18.35 -4.78
N THR A 238 10.45 -18.83 -4.62
CA THR A 238 9.32 -18.40 -5.48
C THR A 238 8.70 -17.06 -5.05
N TRP A 239 8.95 -16.62 -3.82
CA TRP A 239 8.41 -15.37 -3.28
C TRP A 239 9.37 -14.21 -3.44
N CYS A 240 10.66 -14.47 -3.17
CA CYS A 240 11.72 -13.51 -3.45
C CYS A 240 13.03 -14.25 -3.72
N LYS A 241 13.98 -13.56 -4.34
CA LYS A 241 15.33 -14.07 -4.64
C LYS A 241 16.36 -13.24 -3.89
N PHE A 242 17.24 -13.89 -3.15
CA PHE A 242 18.37 -13.23 -2.52
C PHE A 242 19.44 -12.87 -3.57
N LEU A 243 19.92 -11.66 -3.51
CA LEU A 243 20.93 -11.10 -4.40
C LEU A 243 22.07 -10.56 -3.53
N PRO A 244 23.10 -11.34 -3.28
CA PRO A 244 24.23 -10.91 -2.47
C PRO A 244 24.94 -9.71 -3.11
N LYS A 245 25.57 -8.90 -2.29
CA LYS A 245 26.52 -7.91 -2.77
C LYS A 245 27.63 -8.62 -3.52
N THR A 246 28.05 -8.00 -4.61
CA THR A 246 29.24 -8.45 -5.33
C THR A 246 30.44 -7.76 -4.70
N GLU A 247 31.27 -8.54 -4.03
CA GLU A 247 32.56 -8.02 -3.58
C GLU A 247 33.35 -7.61 -4.82
N PRO A 248 33.99 -6.43 -4.81
CA PRO A 248 34.85 -6.05 -5.91
C PRO A 248 35.97 -7.10 -6.02
N LYS A 249 36.02 -7.75 -7.15
CA LYS A 249 37.16 -8.63 -7.45
C LYS A 249 38.35 -7.73 -7.73
N TYR A 250 39.15 -7.49 -6.73
CA TYR A 250 40.44 -6.84 -6.94
C TYR A 250 41.36 -7.82 -7.67
N GLN A 251 41.71 -7.50 -8.89
CA GLN A 251 42.75 -8.21 -9.61
C GLN A 251 44.06 -7.47 -9.37
N MET A 252 44.94 -8.07 -8.59
CA MET A 252 46.29 -7.54 -8.41
C MET A 252 47.21 -8.26 -9.42
N THR A 253 47.84 -7.49 -10.28
CA THR A 253 48.88 -8.00 -11.16
C THR A 253 50.22 -7.62 -10.54
N ILE A 254 51.02 -8.62 -10.20
CA ILE A 254 52.36 -8.44 -9.63
C ILE A 254 53.34 -8.92 -10.67
N SER A 255 54.22 -8.01 -11.07
CA SER A 255 55.30 -8.32 -12.00
C SER A 255 56.66 -8.17 -11.30
N GLY A 256 57.60 -9.05 -11.57
CA GLY A 256 58.95 -8.99 -11.03
C GLY A 256 59.10 -9.51 -9.59
N ALA A 257 58.16 -10.28 -9.08
CA ALA A 257 58.28 -10.90 -7.76
C ALA A 257 59.27 -12.07 -7.79
N THR A 258 60.14 -12.12 -6.77
CA THR A 258 60.97 -13.29 -6.55
C THR A 258 60.13 -14.50 -6.11
N PRO A 259 60.64 -15.75 -6.25
CA PRO A 259 59.88 -16.93 -5.80
C PRO A 259 59.43 -16.88 -4.34
N SER A 260 60.24 -16.32 -3.45
CA SER A 260 59.89 -16.12 -2.04
C SER A 260 58.76 -15.16 -1.86
N GLN A 261 58.81 -13.99 -2.52
CA GLN A 261 57.75 -13.00 -2.50
C GLN A 261 56.44 -13.51 -3.10
N LYS A 262 56.54 -14.31 -4.17
CA LYS A 262 55.36 -14.95 -4.76
C LYS A 262 54.62 -15.80 -3.73
N THR A 263 55.34 -16.65 -2.99
CA THR A 263 54.75 -17.51 -1.97
C THR A 263 54.05 -16.73 -0.86
N GLU A 264 54.64 -15.63 -0.40
CA GLU A 264 54.04 -14.77 0.62
C GLU A 264 52.77 -14.06 0.12
N ILE A 265 52.81 -13.57 -1.11
CA ILE A 265 51.68 -12.89 -1.76
C ILE A 265 50.53 -13.87 -1.98
N GLU A 266 50.83 -15.08 -2.47
CA GLU A 266 49.83 -16.15 -2.66
C GLU A 266 49.16 -16.52 -1.36
N LYS A 267 49.93 -16.65 -0.27
CA LYS A 267 49.40 -16.87 1.06
C LYS A 267 48.48 -15.75 1.51
N TYR A 268 48.95 -14.48 1.39
CA TYR A 268 48.15 -13.34 1.76
C TYR A 268 46.82 -13.22 0.99
N CYS A 269 46.88 -13.44 -0.34
CA CYS A 269 45.66 -13.41 -1.18
C CYS A 269 44.69 -14.54 -0.80
N LYS A 270 45.19 -15.72 -0.51
CA LYS A 270 44.39 -16.86 -0.08
C LYS A 270 43.73 -16.59 1.28
N ASP A 271 44.50 -16.10 2.25
CA ASP A 271 43.99 -15.79 3.60
C ASP A 271 42.95 -14.67 3.62
N ASN A 272 42.98 -13.80 2.61
CA ASN A 272 42.04 -12.66 2.46
C ASN A 272 41.01 -12.84 1.32
N SER A 273 40.89 -14.05 0.76
CA SER A 273 39.96 -14.36 -0.35
C SER A 273 40.09 -13.46 -1.58
N LEU A 274 41.32 -13.00 -1.87
CA LEU A 274 41.59 -12.14 -3.01
C LEU A 274 41.91 -12.95 -4.28
N THR A 275 41.41 -12.48 -5.41
CA THR A 275 41.78 -13.05 -6.71
C THR A 275 43.10 -12.39 -7.18
N TYR A 276 44.11 -13.16 -7.55
CA TYR A 276 45.39 -12.65 -7.98
C TYR A 276 45.86 -13.36 -9.25
N THR A 277 46.73 -12.68 -9.99
CA THR A 277 47.47 -13.25 -11.13
C THR A 277 48.93 -12.85 -10.99
N VAL A 278 49.81 -13.81 -10.98
CA VAL A 278 51.29 -13.57 -11.00
C VAL A 278 51.76 -13.80 -12.40
N LYS A 279 52.36 -12.77 -13.02
CA LYS A 279 53.10 -12.92 -14.27
C LYS A 279 54.57 -13.10 -13.94
N GLU A 280 55.10 -14.20 -14.31
CA GLU A 280 56.57 -14.40 -14.35
C GLU A 280 57.14 -13.59 -15.52
N ILE A 281 58.22 -12.88 -15.26
CA ILE A 281 58.97 -12.13 -16.28
C ILE A 281 59.97 -13.04 -16.93
#